data_4ac8dfb4a69a747c8090fadd115d0790
#
_entry.id   4ac8dfb4a69a747c8090fadd115d0790
#
_cell.length_a   1.000
_cell.length_b   1.000
_cell.length_c   1.000
_cell.angle_alpha   90.00
_cell.angle_beta   90.00
_cell.angle_gamma   90.00
#
_symmetry.space_group_name_H-M   'P 1'
#
loop_
_entity.id
_entity.type
_entity.pdbx_description
1 polymer ?
#
loop_
_entity_poly.entity_id
_entity_poly.type
_entity_poly.pdbx_seq_one_letter_code
_entity_poly.pdbx_strand_id
1 'polypeptide(L)'
;SLDYGIIPPLFEKKDFHIHVPEGATPKDGPSAGIGMVTSIVSAITNNPVRRDVAMTGEVTLTGQVLPIGGLKEKLLAAHRAGIKQVIIPKENEKDLTDMPKKIIDDIKITPVEHADEVLKIALTKELKRVEWVEVEQISKSNDKSQASIQ
;
A
#
# COMPACT_ATOMS: atom_id res chain seq x y z
N SER A 1 2.80 -3.71 -10.79
CA SER A 1 1.83 -4.80 -10.51
C SER A 1 2.47 -6.18 -10.47
N LEU A 2 3.31 -6.53 -11.43
CA LEU A 2 3.99 -7.84 -11.48
C LEU A 2 4.88 -8.11 -10.27
N ASP A 3 5.56 -7.09 -9.76
CA ASP A 3 6.42 -7.18 -8.58
C ASP A 3 5.63 -7.54 -7.30
N TYR A 4 4.32 -7.28 -7.29
CA TYR A 4 3.42 -7.61 -6.20
C TYR A 4 2.60 -8.88 -6.41
N GLY A 5 2.90 -9.65 -7.45
CA GLY A 5 2.14 -10.85 -7.79
C GLY A 5 0.78 -10.58 -8.42
N ILE A 6 0.60 -9.41 -9.05
CA ILE A 6 -0.66 -9.00 -9.65
C ILE A 6 -0.53 -9.02 -11.17
N ILE A 7 -1.30 -9.87 -11.84
CA ILE A 7 -1.34 -9.95 -13.30
C ILE A 7 -2.21 -8.82 -13.87
N PRO A 8 -1.82 -8.17 -15.00
CA PRO A 8 -2.54 -7.03 -15.57
C PRO A 8 -4.03 -7.25 -15.82
N PRO A 9 -4.51 -8.39 -16.39
CA PRO A 9 -5.94 -8.62 -16.61
C PRO A 9 -6.81 -8.58 -15.36
N LEU A 10 -6.22 -8.68 -14.18
CA LEU A 10 -6.97 -8.60 -12.92
C LEU A 10 -7.56 -7.20 -12.69
N PHE A 11 -6.87 -6.15 -13.13
CA PHE A 11 -7.36 -4.77 -13.03
C PHE A 11 -8.55 -4.50 -13.97
N GLU A 12 -8.60 -5.14 -15.13
CA GLU A 12 -9.71 -5.02 -16.07
C GLU A 12 -10.98 -5.71 -15.60
N LYS A 13 -10.85 -6.68 -14.71
CA LYS A 13 -11.95 -7.51 -14.19
C LYS A 13 -12.47 -7.08 -12.83
N LYS A 14 -11.85 -6.10 -12.17
CA LYS A 14 -12.21 -5.68 -10.82
C LYS A 14 -12.38 -4.17 -10.75
N ASP A 15 -13.51 -3.74 -10.26
CA ASP A 15 -13.75 -2.36 -9.84
C ASP A 15 -13.33 -2.19 -8.38
N PHE A 16 -12.70 -1.06 -8.06
CA PHE A 16 -12.29 -0.72 -6.71
C PHE A 16 -13.12 0.45 -6.20
N HIS A 17 -13.75 0.23 -5.06
CA HIS A 17 -14.44 1.28 -4.34
C HIS A 17 -13.74 1.53 -3.00
N ILE A 18 -13.31 2.78 -2.77
CA ILE A 18 -12.70 3.19 -1.51
C ILE A 18 -13.70 4.09 -0.79
N HIS A 19 -14.12 3.65 0.39
CA HIS A 19 -15.00 4.41 1.24
C HIS A 19 -14.25 4.90 2.49
N VAL A 20 -14.30 6.20 2.73
CA VAL A 20 -13.81 6.82 3.96
C VAL A 20 -15.03 7.19 4.80
N PRO A 21 -15.27 6.51 5.93
CA PRO A 21 -16.45 6.80 6.76
C PRO A 21 -16.49 8.24 7.25
N GLU A 22 -17.68 8.83 7.32
CA GLU A 22 -17.89 10.11 7.99
C GLU A 22 -17.47 10.01 9.46
N GLY A 23 -16.74 11.01 9.95
CA GLY A 23 -16.14 10.98 11.31
C GLY A 23 -14.66 10.62 11.34
N ALA A 24 -14.13 9.94 10.34
CA ALA A 24 -12.71 10.01 10.05
C ALA A 24 -12.45 11.34 9.34
N THR A 25 -12.31 12.41 10.08
CA THR A 25 -12.02 13.72 9.50
C THR A 25 -10.63 13.68 8.86
N PRO A 26 -10.51 13.66 7.51
CA PRO A 26 -9.23 13.85 6.86
C PRO A 26 -8.89 15.33 7.03
N LYS A 27 -8.17 15.65 8.10
CA LYS A 27 -7.82 17.05 8.39
C LYS A 27 -6.67 17.55 7.51
N ASP A 28 -5.90 16.65 6.92
CA ASP A 28 -4.61 16.98 6.30
C ASP A 28 -4.44 16.35 4.90
N GLY A 29 -5.44 16.44 4.04
CA GLY A 29 -5.31 16.13 2.62
C GLY A 29 -4.79 14.72 2.30
N PRO A 30 -3.76 14.57 1.45
CA PRO A 30 -3.34 13.28 0.85
C PRO A 30 -2.57 12.35 1.79
N SER A 31 -2.52 12.60 3.09
CA SER A 31 -1.74 11.81 4.07
C SER A 31 -2.17 10.34 4.22
N ALA A 32 -3.30 9.94 3.61
CA ALA A 32 -3.78 8.56 3.56
C ALA A 32 -3.24 7.75 2.37
N GLY A 33 -2.37 8.31 1.53
CA GLY A 33 -1.92 7.71 0.28
C GLY A 33 -1.34 6.30 0.44
N ILE A 34 -0.40 6.11 1.37
CA ILE A 34 0.19 4.78 1.60
C ILE A 34 -0.83 3.79 2.17
N GLY A 35 -1.78 4.24 2.98
CA GLY A 35 -2.88 3.40 3.48
C GLY A 35 -3.80 2.93 2.36
N MET A 36 -4.12 3.80 1.41
CA MET A 36 -4.93 3.47 0.23
C MET A 36 -4.22 2.45 -0.67
N VAL A 37 -2.95 2.67 -0.99
CA VAL A 37 -2.14 1.72 -1.78
C VAL A 37 -2.08 0.36 -1.09
N THR A 38 -1.81 0.33 0.20
CA THR A 38 -1.76 -0.91 0.99
C THR A 38 -3.10 -1.64 0.97
N SER A 39 -4.21 -0.92 1.11
CA SER A 39 -5.57 -1.50 1.09
C SER A 39 -5.91 -2.09 -0.27
N ILE A 40 -5.57 -1.41 -1.37
CA ILE A 40 -5.78 -1.91 -2.73
C ILE A 40 -4.97 -3.17 -2.98
N VAL A 41 -3.67 -3.16 -2.66
CA VAL A 41 -2.79 -4.33 -2.84
C VAL A 41 -3.26 -5.50 -1.98
N SER A 42 -3.63 -5.24 -0.71
CA SER A 42 -4.21 -6.25 0.18
C SER A 42 -5.46 -6.91 -0.41
N ALA A 43 -6.39 -6.11 -0.94
CA ALA A 43 -7.62 -6.61 -1.54
C ALA A 43 -7.38 -7.42 -2.83
N ILE A 44 -6.48 -6.95 -3.70
CA ILE A 44 -6.17 -7.63 -4.97
C ILE A 44 -5.45 -8.95 -4.71
N THR A 45 -4.49 -8.96 -3.80
CA THR A 45 -3.65 -10.14 -3.51
C THR A 45 -4.28 -11.08 -2.48
N ASN A 46 -5.43 -10.70 -1.90
CA ASN A 46 -6.06 -11.40 -0.78
C ASN A 46 -5.07 -11.66 0.37
N ASN A 47 -4.29 -10.64 0.68
CA ASN A 47 -3.24 -10.65 1.69
C ASN A 47 -3.57 -9.62 2.78
N PRO A 48 -4.06 -10.05 3.95
CA PRO A 48 -4.54 -9.15 4.98
C PRO A 48 -3.47 -8.20 5.50
N VAL A 49 -3.87 -6.98 5.85
CA VAL A 49 -3.04 -6.01 6.58
C VAL A 49 -2.99 -6.37 8.06
N ARG A 50 -1.83 -6.22 8.68
CA ARG A 50 -1.65 -6.41 10.13
C ARG A 50 -2.49 -5.39 10.92
N ARG A 51 -3.16 -5.87 11.97
CA ARG A 51 -4.06 -5.04 12.81
C ARG A 51 -3.33 -4.12 13.79
N ASP A 52 -2.09 -4.46 14.14
CA ASP A 52 -1.26 -3.74 15.09
C ASP A 52 -0.41 -2.63 14.45
N VAL A 53 -0.56 -2.42 13.14
CA VAL A 53 0.20 -1.45 12.36
C VAL A 53 -0.72 -0.32 11.87
N ALA A 54 -0.32 0.90 12.14
CA ALA A 54 -0.88 2.09 11.50
C ALA A 54 0.15 2.68 10.53
N MET A 55 -0.33 3.48 9.58
CA MET A 55 0.52 4.10 8.59
C MET A 55 0.01 5.48 8.19
N THR A 56 0.92 6.38 7.86
CA THR A 56 0.61 7.69 7.32
C THR A 56 1.68 8.12 6.34
N GLY A 57 1.29 8.79 5.27
CA GLY A 57 2.19 9.26 4.22
C GLY A 57 1.44 9.52 2.93
N GLU A 58 1.88 10.51 2.19
CA GLU A 58 1.50 10.71 0.80
C GLU A 58 2.35 9.81 -0.08
N VAL A 59 1.81 9.38 -1.22
CA VAL A 59 2.54 8.54 -2.17
C VAL A 59 2.47 9.15 -3.57
N THR A 60 3.63 9.16 -4.26
CA THR A 60 3.70 9.54 -5.68
C THR A 60 3.35 8.38 -6.60
N LEU A 61 3.11 8.67 -7.88
CA LEU A 61 2.85 7.65 -8.90
C LEU A 61 4.01 6.66 -9.08
N THR A 62 5.23 7.05 -8.70
CA THR A 62 6.42 6.20 -8.72
C THR A 62 6.61 5.40 -7.43
N GLY A 63 5.72 5.56 -6.45
CA GLY A 63 5.77 4.85 -5.18
C GLY A 63 6.61 5.52 -4.09
N GLN A 64 7.13 6.73 -4.34
CA GLN A 64 7.86 7.49 -3.34
C GLN A 64 6.93 7.98 -2.24
N VAL A 65 7.33 7.82 -0.99
CA VAL A 65 6.58 8.30 0.19
C VAL A 65 7.02 9.72 0.54
N LEU A 66 6.06 10.64 0.58
CA LEU A 66 6.29 12.06 0.88
C LEU A 66 5.90 12.39 2.32
N PRO A 67 6.52 13.43 2.91
CA PRO A 67 6.23 13.85 4.27
C PRO A 67 4.81 14.39 4.44
N ILE A 68 4.32 14.33 5.67
CA ILE A 68 2.98 14.77 6.06
C ILE A 68 3.05 15.83 7.17
N GLY A 69 1.96 16.58 7.35
CA GLY A 69 1.74 17.39 8.53
C GLY A 69 1.03 16.62 9.66
N GLY A 70 1.09 17.14 10.88
CA GLY A 70 0.32 16.61 12.01
C GLY A 70 0.77 15.24 12.53
N LEU A 71 2.05 14.89 12.40
CA LEU A 71 2.57 13.59 12.86
C LEU A 71 2.34 13.39 14.36
N LYS A 72 2.52 14.43 15.18
CA LYS A 72 2.34 14.36 16.63
C LYS A 72 0.93 13.89 17.01
N GLU A 73 -0.08 14.52 16.45
CA GLU A 73 -1.49 14.18 16.70
C GLU A 73 -1.81 12.76 16.26
N LYS A 74 -1.26 12.34 15.13
CA LYS A 74 -1.44 10.98 14.60
C LYS A 74 -0.81 9.91 15.48
N LEU A 75 0.40 10.16 16.00
CA LEU A 75 1.07 9.24 16.91
C LEU A 75 0.35 9.16 18.27
N LEU A 76 -0.13 10.29 18.78
CA LEU A 76 -0.95 10.30 20.01
C LEU A 76 -2.25 9.50 19.83
N ALA A 77 -2.93 9.65 18.69
CA ALA A 77 -4.14 8.88 18.38
C ALA A 77 -3.83 7.39 18.24
N ALA A 78 -2.76 7.01 17.56
CA ALA A 78 -2.31 5.62 17.44
C ALA A 78 -2.00 4.99 18.80
N HIS A 79 -1.32 5.73 19.68
CA HIS A 79 -1.02 5.28 21.02
C HIS A 79 -2.30 5.02 21.84
N ARG A 80 -3.29 5.93 21.79
CA ARG A 80 -4.60 5.74 22.43
C ARG A 80 -5.36 4.54 21.90
N ALA A 81 -5.23 4.24 20.62
CA ALA A 81 -5.85 3.08 19.97
C ALA A 81 -5.13 1.75 20.26
N GLY A 82 -4.01 1.77 21.00
CA GLY A 82 -3.24 0.57 21.31
C GLY A 82 -2.42 0.03 20.14
N ILE A 83 -2.13 0.84 19.12
CA ILE A 83 -1.29 0.48 17.98
C ILE A 83 0.15 0.27 18.45
N LYS A 84 0.78 -0.80 17.97
CA LYS A 84 2.14 -1.20 18.37
C LYS A 84 3.22 -0.72 17.42
N GLN A 85 2.88 -0.51 16.16
CA GLN A 85 3.82 -0.02 15.14
C GLN A 85 3.17 1.03 14.26
N VAL A 86 3.90 2.11 13.97
CA VAL A 86 3.47 3.16 13.06
C VAL A 86 4.53 3.34 11.97
N ILE A 87 4.10 3.28 10.73
CA ILE A 87 4.91 3.55 9.55
C ILE A 87 4.75 5.03 9.20
N ILE A 88 5.87 5.74 9.09
CA ILE A 88 5.91 7.18 8.81
C ILE A 88 6.82 7.45 7.61
N PRO A 89 6.65 8.59 6.92
CA PRO A 89 7.63 9.04 5.94
C PRO A 89 8.99 9.31 6.59
N LYS A 90 10.07 8.95 5.91
CA LYS A 90 11.45 9.15 6.37
C LYS A 90 11.74 10.60 6.75
N GLU A 91 11.26 11.54 5.95
CA GLU A 91 11.47 12.97 6.21
C GLU A 91 10.79 13.48 7.49
N ASN A 92 9.80 12.74 8.01
CA ASN A 92 9.15 13.06 9.28
C ASN A 92 9.93 12.56 10.53
N GLU A 93 11.06 11.87 10.38
CA GLU A 93 11.89 11.49 11.54
C GLU A 93 12.31 12.70 12.38
N LYS A 94 12.53 13.85 11.74
CA LYS A 94 12.85 15.11 12.42
C LYS A 94 11.78 15.55 13.41
N ASP A 95 10.52 15.22 13.14
CA ASP A 95 9.38 15.62 13.99
C ASP A 95 9.30 14.79 15.28
N LEU A 96 10.07 13.69 15.38
CA LEU A 96 10.12 12.82 16.56
C LEU A 96 10.87 13.43 17.73
N THR A 97 11.71 14.42 17.50
CA THR A 97 12.49 15.10 18.55
C THR A 97 11.63 15.77 19.60
N ASP A 98 10.44 16.27 19.17
CA ASP A 98 9.48 16.97 20.02
C ASP A 98 8.38 16.07 20.59
N MET A 99 8.53 14.75 20.40
CA MET A 99 7.55 13.78 20.87
C MET A 99 7.77 13.39 22.34
N PRO A 100 6.69 13.17 23.11
CA PRO A 100 6.80 12.63 24.45
C PRO A 100 7.52 11.28 24.43
N LYS A 101 8.51 11.12 25.32
CA LYS A 101 9.33 9.89 25.42
C LYS A 101 8.47 8.62 25.54
N LYS A 102 7.36 8.68 26.29
CA LYS A 102 6.44 7.56 26.46
C LYS A 102 5.88 7.06 25.13
N ILE A 103 5.56 7.93 24.19
CA ILE A 103 5.04 7.56 22.85
C ILE A 103 6.12 6.80 22.06
N ILE A 104 7.35 7.32 22.08
CA ILE A 104 8.49 6.70 21.37
C ILE A 104 8.84 5.34 21.97
N ASP A 105 8.70 5.19 23.29
CA ASP A 105 9.02 3.93 23.99
C ASP A 105 7.93 2.86 23.78
N ASP A 106 6.66 3.27 23.66
CA ASP A 106 5.50 2.36 23.56
C ASP A 106 5.18 1.95 22.11
N ILE A 107 5.59 2.74 21.12
CA ILE A 107 5.29 2.51 19.70
C ILE A 107 6.59 2.30 18.93
N LYS A 108 6.68 1.20 18.17
CA LYS A 108 7.72 1.03 17.17
C LYS A 108 7.46 1.95 15.99
N ILE A 109 8.29 2.98 15.83
CA ILE A 109 8.19 3.91 14.70
C ILE A 109 9.11 3.42 13.59
N THR A 110 8.57 3.28 12.38
CA THR A 110 9.31 2.75 11.22
C THR A 110 9.26 3.77 10.09
N PRO A 111 10.36 4.50 9.85
CA PRO A 111 10.48 5.41 8.72
C PRO A 111 10.62 4.65 7.41
N VAL A 112 9.97 5.13 6.35
CA VAL A 112 10.03 4.56 5.01
C VAL A 112 10.16 5.64 3.93
N GLU A 113 10.78 5.30 2.82
CA GLU A 113 10.95 6.18 1.65
C GLU A 113 10.13 5.73 0.46
N HIS A 114 9.74 4.45 0.40
CA HIS A 114 9.02 3.86 -0.72
C HIS A 114 7.86 2.97 -0.28
N ALA A 115 6.79 2.93 -1.10
CA ALA A 115 5.61 2.13 -0.84
C ALA A 115 5.91 0.61 -0.72
N ASP A 116 6.95 0.11 -1.40
CA ASP A 116 7.38 -1.28 -1.29
C ASP A 116 7.76 -1.67 0.13
N GLU A 117 8.42 -0.78 0.85
CA GLU A 117 8.78 -0.98 2.25
C GLU A 117 7.55 -1.07 3.15
N VAL A 118 6.55 -0.21 2.87
CA VAL A 118 5.26 -0.25 3.58
C VAL A 118 4.57 -1.60 3.41
N LEU A 119 4.48 -2.11 2.19
CA LEU A 119 3.84 -3.39 1.88
C LEU A 119 4.53 -4.57 2.58
N LYS A 120 5.86 -4.59 2.62
CA LYS A 120 6.64 -5.63 3.31
C LYS A 120 6.37 -5.67 4.82
N ILE A 121 6.13 -4.50 5.43
CA ILE A 121 5.89 -4.39 6.88
C ILE A 121 4.42 -4.66 7.20
N ALA A 122 3.50 -4.09 6.43
CA ALA A 122 2.08 -4.03 6.75
C ALA A 122 1.31 -5.29 6.38
N LEU A 123 1.72 -6.02 5.35
CA LEU A 123 1.04 -7.25 4.92
C LEU A 123 1.49 -8.47 5.72
N THR A 124 0.57 -9.42 5.93
CA THR A 124 0.84 -10.63 6.71
C THR A 124 1.66 -11.67 5.95
N LYS A 125 1.63 -11.64 4.61
CA LYS A 125 2.34 -12.55 3.72
C LYS A 125 3.23 -11.77 2.78
N GLU A 126 4.37 -12.36 2.42
CA GLU A 126 5.28 -11.79 1.44
C GLU A 126 4.62 -11.76 0.04
N LEU A 127 4.78 -10.64 -0.66
CA LEU A 127 4.37 -10.50 -2.05
C LEU A 127 5.46 -11.11 -2.95
N LYS A 128 5.06 -11.96 -3.89
CA LYS A 128 5.98 -12.61 -4.84
C LYS A 128 5.77 -12.03 -6.23
N ARG A 129 6.87 -11.63 -6.86
CA ARG A 129 6.87 -11.26 -8.27
C ARG A 129 6.35 -12.40 -9.12
N VAL A 130 5.51 -12.11 -10.10
CA VAL A 130 5.05 -13.05 -11.11
C VAL A 130 5.56 -12.67 -12.49
N GLU A 131 5.96 -13.67 -13.28
CA GLU A 131 6.20 -13.50 -14.69
C GLU A 131 4.88 -13.72 -15.43
N TRP A 132 4.42 -12.70 -16.14
CA TRP A 132 3.21 -12.77 -16.94
C TRP A 132 3.56 -12.53 -18.40
N VAL A 133 3.14 -13.46 -19.26
CA VAL A 133 3.30 -13.35 -20.70
C VAL A 133 1.92 -13.24 -21.33
N GLU A 134 1.74 -12.22 -22.15
CA GLU A 134 0.49 -12.00 -22.86
C GLU A 134 0.27 -13.09 -23.90
N VAL A 135 -0.80 -13.86 -23.78
CA VAL A 135 -1.10 -15.02 -24.64
C VAL A 135 -1.90 -14.58 -25.89
N GLU A 136 -1.66 -13.41 -26.42
CA GLU A 136 -2.37 -12.95 -27.63
C GLU A 136 -1.89 -13.59 -28.96
N GLN A 137 -0.87 -14.44 -28.93
CA GLN A 137 -0.33 -15.03 -30.18
C GLN A 137 -0.87 -16.43 -30.56
N ILE A 138 -1.71 -17.05 -29.73
CA ILE A 138 -2.18 -18.43 -30.01
C ILE A 138 -3.42 -18.44 -30.91
N SER A 139 -4.19 -17.37 -30.99
CA SER A 139 -5.39 -17.34 -31.86
C SER A 139 -5.09 -17.12 -33.34
N LYS A 140 -3.90 -16.60 -33.70
CA LYS A 140 -3.52 -16.38 -35.12
C LYS A 140 -2.86 -17.56 -35.80
N SER A 141 -2.45 -18.57 -35.07
CA SER A 141 -1.85 -19.80 -35.68
C SER A 141 -2.88 -20.87 -36.05
N ASN A 142 -4.06 -20.86 -35.44
CA ASN A 142 -5.11 -21.83 -35.76
C ASN A 142 -5.97 -21.45 -36.98
N ASP A 143 -5.98 -20.18 -37.37
CA ASP A 143 -6.77 -19.72 -38.54
C ASP A 143 -6.06 -19.97 -39.89
N LYS A 144 -4.72 -20.19 -39.86
CA LYS A 144 -3.95 -20.50 -41.08
C LYS A 144 -3.93 -21.99 -41.45
N SER A 145 -4.34 -22.89 -40.56
CA SER A 145 -4.38 -24.33 -40.84
C SER A 145 -5.71 -24.84 -41.41
N GLN A 146 -6.76 -24.01 -41.41
CA GLN A 146 -8.05 -24.36 -42.03
C GLN A 146 -8.24 -23.81 -43.46
N ALA A 147 -7.33 -22.99 -43.98
CA ALA A 147 -7.43 -22.41 -45.32
C ALA A 147 -6.70 -23.22 -46.43
N SER A 148 -6.17 -24.43 -46.13
CA SER A 148 -5.39 -25.23 -47.09
C SER A 148 -6.02 -26.58 -47.43
N ILE A 149 -7.36 -26.75 -47.24
CA ILE A 149 -8.09 -27.93 -47.72
C ILE A 149 -9.29 -27.42 -48.53
N GLN A 150 -9.02 -27.04 -49.76
CA GLN A 150 -9.96 -27.07 -50.91
C GLN A 150 -9.19 -27.35 -52.17
#